data_4d03ae113b7bb15cc58b34280b0ad762
#
_entry.id   4d03ae113b7bb15cc58b34280b0ad762
#
_cell.length_a   1.000
_cell.length_b   1.000
_cell.length_c   1.000
_cell.angle_alpha   90.00
_cell.angle_beta   90.00
_cell.angle_gamma   90.00
#
_symmetry.space_group_name_H-M   'P 1'
#
loop_
_entity.id
_entity.type
_entity.pdbx_description
1 polymer ?
#
loop_
_entity_poly.entity_id
_entity_poly.type
_entity_poly.pdbx_seq_one_letter_code
_entity_poly.pdbx_strand_id
1 'polypeptide(L)'
;MPIAEAILPKTAGGAFLIEDTAPHQIFTLEDLTEEHLAIGKTAEEFFNNEVQPSLEAIVHMEPGLALKLLRKSAELGLTAIAIPEKFGGMELDLASALIAAEQLGKDPSYGGWHGAHTGIGTLPILYFGTEAQKQRYLPRLAKAELLAAYALTEPQAGSDAQAARTRADLSADGSHYVLNGQKMWITNGGAADVFIVFAKIAGEKFTAFIVERAFGGVTSGKEESKMGIKGSSTTAVFFENVKVPIENVLGEIGRGHIIAFNILNVGRLKLGALTAAGAKRILAICLKYAKDRKAFGTAIADFGAIQHKLAEIAIRIYAADSMAWRVVGQIQSRLGDFSWQHPGASQTMLKAVEEFAIECSIIKVYGSEVLDYAADEGVQIHGGYGFHQDYAVERSYRDSRINRIFEGTNEINRLLITGMLVKRATRGQLALLPAIQAEKLGSTETDEELRLVQNAKSIALLTLGLALQKYQAALENQQEVMMNISDIVMETFAMESTLLRTRKAVAAGKASIAVEMNAVFLRDAMARIELSARNVLGACSQGDALQKNVDVLRRLAVYDPVDAVTLRRKIATRLLTRERYVI
;
A
#
# COMPACT_ATOMS: atom_id res chain seq x y z
N MET A 1 5.01 -3.86 -22.91
CA MET A 1 4.36 -5.10 -23.41
C MET A 1 3.41 -5.65 -22.36
N PRO A 2 2.26 -6.21 -22.72
CA PRO A 2 1.30 -6.67 -21.73
C PRO A 2 1.84 -7.90 -20.99
N ILE A 3 1.43 -8.01 -19.72
CA ILE A 3 1.51 -9.24 -18.94
C ILE A 3 1.07 -10.40 -19.82
N ALA A 4 1.90 -11.47 -19.89
CA ALA A 4 1.69 -12.63 -20.76
C ALA A 4 0.22 -13.08 -20.78
N GLU A 5 -0.32 -13.18 -21.97
CA GLU A 5 -1.50 -13.84 -22.56
C GLU A 5 -2.61 -14.49 -21.71
N ALA A 6 -2.55 -14.49 -20.38
CA ALA A 6 -3.71 -14.84 -19.57
C ALA A 6 -4.64 -13.62 -19.51
N ILE A 7 -5.71 -13.64 -20.30
CA ILE A 7 -6.79 -12.64 -20.22
C ILE A 7 -7.40 -12.77 -18.81
N LEU A 8 -6.90 -11.96 -17.87
CA LEU A 8 -7.46 -11.89 -16.53
C LEU A 8 -8.89 -11.31 -16.60
N PRO A 9 -9.86 -11.84 -15.86
CA PRO A 9 -11.22 -11.35 -15.91
C PRO A 9 -11.31 -9.92 -15.38
N LYS A 10 -12.17 -9.12 -15.98
CA LYS A 10 -12.49 -7.76 -15.49
C LYS A 10 -13.43 -7.87 -14.28
N THR A 11 -12.87 -7.95 -13.09
CA THR A 11 -13.63 -7.97 -11.84
C THR A 11 -13.96 -6.57 -11.34
N ALA A 12 -14.95 -6.43 -10.46
CA ALA A 12 -15.25 -5.19 -9.76
C ALA A 12 -14.51 -5.13 -8.41
N GLY A 13 -14.18 -3.93 -7.93
CA GLY A 13 -13.62 -3.76 -6.59
C GLY A 13 -14.62 -4.21 -5.52
N GLY A 14 -14.16 -5.01 -4.56
CA GLY A 14 -15.00 -5.65 -3.54
C GLY A 14 -15.70 -6.94 -3.99
N ALA A 15 -15.65 -7.29 -5.28
CA ALA A 15 -16.33 -8.49 -5.82
C ALA A 15 -15.83 -9.80 -5.21
N PHE A 16 -14.62 -9.85 -4.68
CA PHE A 16 -14.06 -11.03 -4.02
C PHE A 16 -14.90 -11.54 -2.85
N LEU A 17 -15.80 -10.73 -2.29
CA LEU A 17 -16.73 -11.16 -1.23
C LEU A 17 -17.90 -11.97 -1.76
N ILE A 18 -18.25 -11.84 -3.04
CA ILE A 18 -19.48 -12.41 -3.64
C ILE A 18 -19.23 -13.24 -4.89
N GLU A 19 -18.03 -13.16 -5.44
CA GLU A 19 -17.63 -13.93 -6.64
C GLU A 19 -16.58 -14.98 -6.27
N ASP A 20 -16.60 -16.10 -6.98
CA ASP A 20 -15.55 -17.10 -6.93
C ASP A 20 -14.49 -16.79 -7.98
N THR A 21 -13.23 -16.95 -7.57
CA THR A 21 -12.07 -16.71 -8.43
C THR A 21 -11.26 -18.00 -8.58
N ALA A 22 -10.86 -18.34 -9.80
CA ALA A 22 -9.99 -19.49 -10.03
C ALA A 22 -8.50 -19.11 -9.95
N PRO A 23 -7.58 -20.04 -9.60
CA PRO A 23 -6.16 -19.74 -9.45
C PRO A 23 -5.49 -19.11 -10.67
N HIS A 24 -5.90 -19.51 -11.88
CA HIS A 24 -5.36 -18.95 -13.14
C HIS A 24 -5.86 -17.53 -13.45
N GLN A 25 -6.87 -17.04 -12.72
CA GLN A 25 -7.49 -15.73 -12.90
C GLN A 25 -6.83 -14.62 -12.08
N ILE A 26 -5.81 -14.93 -11.30
CA ILE A 26 -5.07 -13.92 -10.53
C ILE A 26 -3.64 -13.77 -11.07
N PHE A 27 -3.10 -12.57 -10.93
CA PHE A 27 -1.69 -12.29 -11.16
C PHE A 27 -0.91 -12.45 -9.86
N THR A 28 0.28 -13.03 -9.95
CA THR A 28 1.13 -13.34 -8.80
C THR A 28 2.59 -13.01 -9.13
N LEU A 29 3.46 -13.01 -8.12
CA LEU A 29 4.91 -12.82 -8.31
C LEU A 29 5.52 -13.85 -9.29
N GLU A 30 4.93 -15.04 -9.36
CA GLU A 30 5.36 -16.14 -10.24
C GLU A 30 5.05 -15.89 -11.72
N ASP A 31 4.22 -14.87 -12.03
CA ASP A 31 3.84 -14.44 -13.38
C ASP A 31 4.70 -13.30 -13.93
N LEU A 32 5.65 -12.80 -13.14
CA LEU A 32 6.56 -11.75 -13.60
C LEU A 32 7.36 -12.23 -14.80
N THR A 33 7.39 -11.40 -15.83
CA THR A 33 8.14 -11.67 -17.08
C THR A 33 9.64 -11.45 -16.88
N GLU A 34 10.46 -11.90 -17.82
CA GLU A 34 11.90 -11.63 -17.83
C GLU A 34 12.20 -10.12 -17.81
N GLU A 35 11.38 -9.31 -18.50
CA GLU A 35 11.51 -7.85 -18.49
C GLU A 35 11.26 -7.27 -17.09
N HIS A 36 10.18 -7.67 -16.41
CA HIS A 36 9.92 -7.26 -15.02
C HIS A 36 11.09 -7.63 -14.09
N LEU A 37 11.60 -8.86 -14.24
CA LEU A 37 12.73 -9.33 -13.42
C LEU A 37 14.01 -8.55 -13.74
N ALA A 38 14.27 -8.18 -14.99
CA ALA A 38 15.41 -7.35 -15.38
C ALA A 38 15.33 -5.94 -14.78
N ILE A 39 14.15 -5.31 -14.79
CA ILE A 39 13.92 -4.02 -14.14
C ILE A 39 14.15 -4.13 -12.62
N GLY A 40 13.58 -5.15 -12.00
CA GLY A 40 13.80 -5.42 -10.57
C GLY A 40 15.28 -5.60 -10.24
N LYS A 41 16.02 -6.34 -11.06
CA LYS A 41 17.47 -6.56 -10.92
C LYS A 41 18.25 -5.25 -11.06
N THR A 42 17.94 -4.43 -12.06
CA THR A 42 18.57 -3.10 -12.24
C THR A 42 18.36 -2.22 -11.00
N ALA A 43 17.15 -2.19 -10.47
CA ALA A 43 16.84 -1.43 -9.26
C ALA A 43 17.55 -2.00 -8.02
N GLU A 44 17.65 -3.33 -7.90
CA GLU A 44 18.40 -4.00 -6.83
C GLU A 44 19.91 -3.72 -6.89
N GLU A 45 20.51 -3.83 -8.08
CA GLU A 45 21.92 -3.53 -8.29
C GLU A 45 22.23 -2.07 -7.97
N PHE A 46 21.38 -1.15 -8.41
CA PHE A 46 21.51 0.26 -8.04
C PHE A 46 21.42 0.46 -6.51
N PHE A 47 20.43 -0.16 -5.86
CA PHE A 47 20.31 -0.08 -4.41
C PHE A 47 21.56 -0.61 -3.70
N ASN A 48 22.03 -1.78 -4.07
CA ASN A 48 23.16 -2.44 -3.41
C ASN A 48 24.49 -1.70 -3.64
N ASN A 49 24.70 -1.14 -4.83
CA ASN A 49 25.98 -0.54 -5.21
C ASN A 49 26.07 0.96 -4.86
N GLU A 50 24.96 1.69 -4.83
CA GLU A 50 24.94 3.14 -4.67
C GLU A 50 24.24 3.58 -3.36
N VAL A 51 23.08 3.01 -3.05
CA VAL A 51 22.28 3.43 -1.90
C VAL A 51 22.78 2.77 -0.61
N GLN A 52 22.95 1.45 -0.61
CA GLN A 52 23.35 0.68 0.56
C GLN A 52 24.67 1.17 1.19
N PRO A 53 25.76 1.45 0.43
CA PRO A 53 26.99 1.98 0.99
C PRO A 53 26.84 3.40 1.54
N SER A 54 25.84 4.13 1.11
CA SER A 54 25.59 5.55 1.47
C SER A 54 24.59 5.70 2.62
N LEU A 55 24.06 4.61 3.21
CA LEU A 55 22.92 4.67 4.14
C LEU A 55 23.17 5.57 5.35
N GLU A 56 24.34 5.48 5.97
CA GLU A 56 24.65 6.31 7.14
C GLU A 56 24.69 7.80 6.77
N ALA A 57 25.31 8.14 5.64
CA ALA A 57 25.34 9.52 5.13
C ALA A 57 23.93 10.04 4.76
N ILE A 58 23.09 9.16 4.17
CA ILE A 58 21.67 9.49 3.91
C ILE A 58 20.93 9.77 5.22
N VAL A 59 21.05 8.92 6.22
CA VAL A 59 20.40 9.07 7.53
C VAL A 59 20.83 10.37 8.24
N HIS A 60 22.09 10.77 8.07
CA HIS A 60 22.61 12.03 8.60
C HIS A 60 22.35 13.24 7.70
N MET A 61 21.58 13.07 6.63
CA MET A 61 21.17 14.15 5.72
C MET A 61 22.37 14.86 5.09
N GLU A 62 23.40 14.09 4.63
CA GLU A 62 24.54 14.69 3.93
C GLU A 62 24.07 15.56 2.77
N PRO A 63 24.48 16.84 2.72
CA PRO A 63 23.97 17.79 1.74
C PRO A 63 24.14 17.34 0.29
N GLY A 64 23.05 17.30 -0.47
CA GLY A 64 23.05 16.97 -1.90
C GLY A 64 23.17 15.48 -2.22
N LEU A 65 23.48 14.60 -1.27
CA LEU A 65 23.69 13.17 -1.51
C LEU A 65 22.43 12.49 -2.06
N ALA A 66 21.29 12.65 -1.40
CA ALA A 66 20.05 12.02 -1.83
C ALA A 66 19.62 12.46 -3.24
N LEU A 67 19.79 13.76 -3.57
CA LEU A 67 19.52 14.28 -4.91
C LEU A 67 20.50 13.72 -5.95
N LYS A 68 21.78 13.57 -5.60
CA LYS A 68 22.78 12.92 -6.45
C LYS A 68 22.40 11.47 -6.75
N LEU A 69 21.98 10.72 -5.75
CA LEU A 69 21.53 9.33 -5.92
C LEU A 69 20.25 9.26 -6.76
N LEU A 70 19.31 10.19 -6.58
CA LEU A 70 18.10 10.26 -7.39
C LEU A 70 18.44 10.51 -8.87
N ARG A 71 19.38 11.41 -9.18
CA ARG A 71 19.85 11.64 -10.55
C ARG A 71 20.52 10.42 -11.16
N LYS A 72 21.36 9.71 -10.40
CA LYS A 72 21.93 8.43 -10.85
C LYS A 72 20.84 7.38 -11.14
N SER A 73 19.79 7.30 -10.32
CA SER A 73 18.67 6.42 -10.61
C SER A 73 17.90 6.81 -11.88
N ALA A 74 17.85 8.12 -12.18
CA ALA A 74 17.25 8.64 -13.41
C ALA A 74 18.05 8.26 -14.67
N GLU A 75 19.39 8.22 -14.58
CA GLU A 75 20.25 7.74 -15.67
C GLU A 75 19.97 6.28 -16.05
N LEU A 76 19.45 5.48 -15.08
CA LEU A 76 19.00 4.10 -15.29
C LEU A 76 17.51 3.99 -15.66
N GLY A 77 16.82 5.12 -15.85
CA GLY A 77 15.37 5.17 -16.15
C GLY A 77 14.46 4.92 -14.95
N LEU A 78 14.99 4.68 -13.74
CA LEU A 78 14.19 4.26 -12.57
C LEU A 78 13.23 5.35 -12.05
N THR A 79 13.42 6.61 -12.44
CA THR A 79 12.49 7.72 -12.16
C THR A 79 11.41 7.89 -13.24
N ALA A 80 11.57 7.23 -14.39
CA ALA A 80 10.79 7.45 -15.60
C ALA A 80 9.89 6.26 -15.98
N ILE A 81 9.83 5.20 -15.18
CA ILE A 81 9.18 3.91 -15.49
C ILE A 81 7.75 4.10 -15.98
N ALA A 82 6.92 4.85 -15.25
CA ALA A 82 5.50 5.03 -15.55
C ALA A 82 5.20 6.23 -16.47
N ILE A 83 6.22 7.04 -16.83
CA ILE A 83 6.03 8.21 -17.70
C ILE A 83 5.97 7.74 -19.16
N PRO A 84 5.01 8.22 -19.96
CA PRO A 84 4.93 7.88 -21.38
C PRO A 84 6.18 8.27 -22.20
N GLU A 85 6.51 7.50 -23.23
CA GLU A 85 7.67 7.75 -24.10
C GLU A 85 7.63 9.15 -24.74
N LYS A 86 6.44 9.63 -25.12
CA LYS A 86 6.26 11.00 -25.69
C LYS A 86 6.68 12.12 -24.75
N PHE A 87 6.83 11.82 -23.45
CA PHE A 87 7.32 12.74 -22.44
C PHE A 87 8.71 12.33 -21.90
N GLY A 88 9.43 11.47 -22.61
CA GLY A 88 10.78 11.03 -22.25
C GLY A 88 10.85 9.96 -21.17
N GLY A 89 9.78 9.25 -20.93
CA GLY A 89 9.70 8.11 -20.01
C GLY A 89 9.90 6.77 -20.69
N MET A 90 9.72 5.69 -19.92
CA MET A 90 9.86 4.29 -20.39
C MET A 90 8.51 3.66 -20.76
N GLU A 91 7.38 4.27 -20.41
CA GLU A 91 6.02 3.79 -20.67
C GLU A 91 5.76 2.34 -20.22
N LEU A 92 6.39 1.93 -19.11
CA LEU A 92 6.24 0.58 -18.58
C LEU A 92 5.02 0.47 -17.67
N ASP A 93 4.62 -0.77 -17.43
CA ASP A 93 3.41 -1.10 -16.71
C ASP A 93 3.54 -0.94 -15.17
N LEU A 94 2.42 -1.19 -14.49
CA LEU A 94 2.33 -1.05 -13.04
C LEU A 94 3.20 -2.10 -12.30
N ALA A 95 3.35 -3.31 -12.88
CA ALA A 95 4.18 -4.36 -12.29
C ALA A 95 5.66 -3.95 -12.30
N SER A 96 6.13 -3.38 -13.42
CA SER A 96 7.47 -2.81 -13.56
C SER A 96 7.74 -1.71 -12.53
N ALA A 97 6.78 -0.79 -12.37
CA ALA A 97 6.90 0.28 -11.38
C ALA A 97 6.93 -0.24 -9.95
N LEU A 98 6.18 -1.31 -9.66
CA LEU A 98 6.09 -1.86 -8.32
C LEU A 98 7.35 -2.65 -7.96
N ILE A 99 7.86 -3.52 -8.85
CA ILE A 99 9.07 -4.31 -8.57
C ILE A 99 10.30 -3.42 -8.40
N ALA A 100 10.42 -2.35 -9.18
CA ALA A 100 11.48 -1.36 -8.98
C ALA A 100 11.33 -0.65 -7.62
N ALA A 101 10.10 -0.24 -7.26
CA ALA A 101 9.83 0.41 -5.99
C ALA A 101 10.14 -0.51 -4.79
N GLU A 102 9.84 -1.82 -4.87
CA GLU A 102 10.22 -2.80 -3.83
C GLU A 102 11.73 -2.81 -3.56
N GLN A 103 12.55 -2.75 -4.60
CA GLN A 103 14.00 -2.76 -4.44
C GLN A 103 14.53 -1.44 -3.85
N LEU A 104 14.06 -0.31 -4.38
CA LEU A 104 14.48 1.02 -3.95
C LEU A 104 13.95 1.38 -2.55
N GLY A 105 12.82 0.82 -2.16
CA GLY A 105 12.21 0.99 -0.84
C GLY A 105 12.80 0.12 0.27
N LYS A 106 13.82 -0.69 0.00
CA LYS A 106 14.56 -1.47 1.02
C LYS A 106 15.13 -0.60 2.13
N ASP A 107 15.50 0.65 1.82
CA ASP A 107 15.73 1.69 2.81
C ASP A 107 14.65 2.77 2.67
N PRO A 108 13.82 3.01 3.71
CA PRO A 108 12.69 3.92 3.61
C PRO A 108 13.08 5.40 3.60
N SER A 109 14.32 5.76 4.00
CA SER A 109 14.81 7.14 3.87
C SER A 109 15.03 7.50 2.40
N TYR A 110 15.80 6.69 1.66
CA TYR A 110 15.98 6.86 0.22
C TYR A 110 14.67 6.61 -0.54
N GLY A 111 13.94 5.55 -0.17
CA GLY A 111 12.63 5.24 -0.73
C GLY A 111 11.63 6.39 -0.60
N GLY A 112 11.72 7.18 0.46
CA GLY A 112 10.92 8.39 0.64
C GLY A 112 11.23 9.47 -0.41
N TRP A 113 12.51 9.74 -0.67
CA TRP A 113 12.92 10.67 -1.73
C TRP A 113 12.42 10.23 -3.10
N HIS A 114 12.73 8.99 -3.47
CA HIS A 114 12.39 8.43 -4.76
C HIS A 114 10.86 8.29 -4.94
N GLY A 115 10.18 7.72 -3.93
CA GLY A 115 8.74 7.46 -4.00
C GLY A 115 7.89 8.73 -4.00
N ALA A 116 8.27 9.77 -3.25
CA ALA A 116 7.58 11.05 -3.30
C ALA A 116 7.75 11.74 -4.66
N HIS A 117 8.96 11.68 -5.23
CA HIS A 117 9.22 12.24 -6.55
C HIS A 117 8.45 11.50 -7.65
N THR A 118 8.64 10.18 -7.80
CA THR A 118 8.06 9.38 -8.89
C THR A 118 6.58 9.07 -8.72
N GLY A 119 6.07 9.15 -7.49
CA GLY A 119 4.68 8.88 -7.13
C GLY A 119 3.88 10.16 -7.00
N ILE A 120 3.66 10.57 -5.75
CA ILE A 120 2.73 11.65 -5.40
C ILE A 120 3.11 13.02 -5.96
N GLY A 121 4.38 13.26 -6.31
CA GLY A 121 4.83 14.52 -6.93
C GLY A 121 4.63 14.56 -8.45
N THR A 122 4.90 13.46 -9.16
CA THR A 122 4.86 13.40 -10.63
C THR A 122 3.51 12.94 -11.18
N LEU A 123 2.89 11.92 -10.59
CA LEU A 123 1.65 11.32 -11.10
C LEU A 123 0.45 12.29 -11.17
N PRO A 124 0.29 13.29 -10.28
CA PRO A 124 -0.76 14.30 -10.45
C PRO A 124 -0.66 15.03 -11.79
N ILE A 125 0.55 15.39 -12.23
CA ILE A 125 0.76 16.04 -13.52
C ILE A 125 0.46 15.07 -14.67
N LEU A 126 0.92 13.82 -14.57
CA LEU A 126 0.68 12.80 -15.58
C LEU A 126 -0.81 12.54 -15.79
N TYR A 127 -1.58 12.45 -14.70
CA TYR A 127 -2.99 12.02 -14.80
C TYR A 127 -3.96 13.19 -14.97
N PHE A 128 -3.67 14.37 -14.45
CA PHE A 128 -4.60 15.50 -14.42
C PHE A 128 -4.09 16.73 -15.17
N GLY A 129 -2.83 16.74 -15.58
CA GLY A 129 -2.24 17.86 -16.32
C GLY A 129 -2.78 17.98 -17.74
N THR A 130 -2.82 19.20 -18.24
CA THR A 130 -2.98 19.48 -19.68
C THR A 130 -1.77 18.98 -20.47
N GLU A 131 -1.89 18.80 -21.77
CA GLU A 131 -0.74 18.39 -22.60
C GLU A 131 0.43 19.39 -22.48
N ALA A 132 0.13 20.70 -22.40
CA ALA A 132 1.15 21.74 -22.19
C ALA A 132 1.87 21.57 -20.84
N GLN A 133 1.14 21.30 -19.76
CA GLN A 133 1.73 21.03 -18.45
C GLN A 133 2.57 19.75 -18.46
N LYS A 134 2.07 18.68 -19.05
CA LYS A 134 2.82 17.41 -19.19
C LYS A 134 4.12 17.62 -19.97
N GLN A 135 4.05 18.31 -21.11
CA GLN A 135 5.23 18.59 -21.94
C GLN A 135 6.25 19.48 -21.21
N ARG A 136 5.79 20.42 -20.39
CA ARG A 136 6.67 21.32 -19.62
C ARG A 136 7.38 20.60 -18.47
N TYR A 137 6.71 19.71 -17.75
CA TYR A 137 7.21 19.17 -16.49
C TYR A 137 7.72 17.73 -16.58
N LEU A 138 7.00 16.82 -17.27
CA LEU A 138 7.30 15.39 -17.20
C LEU A 138 8.70 15.03 -17.73
N PRO A 139 9.20 15.60 -18.85
CA PRO A 139 10.55 15.27 -19.33
C PRO A 139 11.67 15.62 -18.33
N ARG A 140 11.49 16.72 -17.60
CA ARG A 140 12.47 17.17 -16.59
C ARG A 140 12.36 16.39 -15.29
N LEU A 141 11.14 15.96 -14.92
CA LEU A 141 10.91 15.08 -13.77
C LEU A 141 11.44 13.67 -14.05
N ALA A 142 11.23 13.15 -15.27
CA ALA A 142 11.76 11.84 -15.69
C ALA A 142 13.29 11.73 -15.54
N LYS A 143 14.01 12.82 -15.78
CA LYS A 143 15.48 12.93 -15.67
C LYS A 143 15.97 13.39 -14.29
N ALA A 144 15.07 13.61 -13.34
CA ALA A 144 15.37 14.24 -12.05
C ALA A 144 16.14 15.58 -12.17
N GLU A 145 15.91 16.32 -13.28
CA GLU A 145 16.36 17.72 -13.43
C GLU A 145 15.55 18.64 -12.52
N LEU A 146 14.26 18.32 -12.30
CA LEU A 146 13.39 18.88 -11.29
C LEU A 146 13.03 17.83 -10.26
N LEU A 147 13.03 18.23 -9.00
CA LEU A 147 12.52 17.40 -7.90
C LEU A 147 11.08 17.81 -7.58
N ALA A 148 10.18 16.82 -7.49
CA ALA A 148 8.78 17.06 -7.16
C ALA A 148 8.46 16.73 -5.71
N ALA A 149 7.49 17.47 -5.14
CA ALA A 149 6.88 17.22 -3.84
C ALA A 149 5.35 17.39 -3.90
N TYR A 150 4.67 16.79 -2.91
CA TYR A 150 3.22 16.84 -2.77
C TYR A 150 2.84 17.55 -1.47
N ALA A 151 2.20 18.69 -1.59
CA ALA A 151 1.94 19.62 -0.50
C ALA A 151 0.43 19.71 -0.19
N LEU A 152 -0.08 18.67 0.51
CA LEU A 152 -1.49 18.55 0.91
C LEU A 152 -1.69 18.97 2.38
N THR A 153 -0.97 18.32 3.30
CA THR A 153 -1.16 18.41 4.75
C THR A 153 -0.85 19.80 5.30
N GLU A 154 -1.69 20.27 6.22
CA GLU A 154 -1.52 21.52 6.97
C GLU A 154 -1.54 21.25 8.48
N PRO A 155 -1.07 22.19 9.33
CA PRO A 155 -1.05 22.00 10.78
C PRO A 155 -2.39 21.56 11.39
N GLN A 156 -3.51 22.02 10.83
CA GLN A 156 -4.87 21.70 11.29
C GLN A 156 -5.63 20.72 10.36
N ALA A 157 -5.04 20.29 9.23
CA ALA A 157 -5.70 19.48 8.22
C ALA A 157 -4.81 18.31 7.79
N GLY A 158 -4.87 17.22 8.55
CA GLY A 158 -4.24 15.93 8.25
C GLY A 158 -5.24 14.98 7.58
N SER A 159 -5.94 14.16 8.36
CA SER A 159 -6.96 13.22 7.86
C SER A 159 -8.13 13.95 7.18
N ASP A 160 -8.57 15.08 7.73
CA ASP A 160 -9.54 15.98 7.07
C ASP A 160 -8.80 16.96 6.13
N ALA A 161 -8.31 16.42 5.00
CA ALA A 161 -7.53 17.19 4.04
C ALA A 161 -8.31 18.38 3.42
N GLN A 162 -9.64 18.29 3.33
CA GLN A 162 -10.46 19.36 2.78
C GLN A 162 -10.67 20.54 3.73
N ALA A 163 -10.32 20.38 5.03
CA ALA A 163 -10.27 21.48 6.00
C ALA A 163 -9.05 22.42 5.82
N ALA A 164 -8.24 22.20 4.77
CA ALA A 164 -7.09 23.05 4.43
C ALA A 164 -7.48 24.54 4.36
N ARG A 165 -6.56 25.41 4.80
CA ARG A 165 -6.75 26.88 4.88
C ARG A 165 -5.86 27.67 3.92
N THR A 166 -4.89 27.04 3.26
CA THR A 166 -4.09 27.69 2.21
C THR A 166 -5.03 28.28 1.15
N ARG A 167 -4.85 29.57 0.83
CA ARG A 167 -5.71 30.34 -0.08
C ARG A 167 -4.99 30.63 -1.40
N ALA A 168 -5.79 30.75 -2.45
CA ALA A 168 -5.37 31.18 -3.76
C ALA A 168 -6.40 32.21 -4.25
N ASP A 169 -6.01 33.49 -4.29
CA ASP A 169 -6.89 34.59 -4.70
C ASP A 169 -6.49 35.04 -6.11
N LEU A 170 -7.46 35.17 -7.02
CA LEU A 170 -7.19 35.60 -8.39
C LEU A 170 -6.74 37.06 -8.40
N SER A 171 -5.67 37.38 -9.13
CA SER A 171 -5.19 38.73 -9.33
C SER A 171 -6.21 39.62 -10.06
N ALA A 172 -6.14 40.92 -9.87
CA ALA A 172 -7.11 41.85 -10.46
C ALA A 172 -7.11 41.81 -12.00
N ASP A 173 -5.99 41.52 -12.62
CA ASP A 173 -5.83 41.37 -14.09
C ASP A 173 -6.17 39.97 -14.60
N GLY A 174 -6.49 39.01 -13.70
CA GLY A 174 -6.84 37.64 -14.02
C GLY A 174 -5.70 36.78 -14.55
N SER A 175 -4.43 37.26 -14.48
CA SER A 175 -3.27 36.54 -15.05
C SER A 175 -2.70 35.45 -14.14
N HIS A 176 -2.89 35.53 -12.83
CA HIS A 176 -2.31 34.62 -11.86
C HIS A 176 -3.15 34.52 -10.57
N TYR A 177 -2.91 33.48 -9.81
CA TYR A 177 -3.38 33.34 -8.43
C TYR A 177 -2.28 33.77 -7.46
N VAL A 178 -2.64 34.52 -6.43
CA VAL A 178 -1.75 34.85 -5.30
C VAL A 178 -1.97 33.81 -4.21
N LEU A 179 -0.98 32.94 -4.01
CA LEU A 179 -1.06 31.82 -3.08
C LEU A 179 -0.45 32.21 -1.73
N ASN A 180 -1.21 32.01 -0.66
CA ASN A 180 -0.79 32.27 0.73
C ASN A 180 -1.18 31.10 1.63
N GLY A 181 -0.23 30.62 2.46
CA GLY A 181 -0.49 29.54 3.41
C GLY A 181 0.73 28.78 3.85
N GLN A 182 0.49 27.68 4.56
CA GLN A 182 1.54 26.82 5.10
C GLN A 182 1.15 25.36 4.90
N LYS A 183 2.11 24.56 4.48
CA LYS A 183 2.02 23.10 4.44
C LYS A 183 3.00 22.50 5.46
N MET A 184 2.70 21.29 5.93
CA MET A 184 3.46 20.63 7.00
C MET A 184 3.80 19.20 6.61
N TRP A 185 4.98 18.75 7.06
CA TRP A 185 5.50 17.40 6.84
C TRP A 185 5.62 17.00 5.36
N ILE A 186 6.11 17.95 4.55
CA ILE A 186 6.22 17.72 3.12
C ILE A 186 7.52 16.97 2.80
N THR A 187 7.37 15.73 2.34
CA THR A 187 8.50 14.93 1.84
C THR A 187 9.10 15.61 0.61
N ASN A 188 10.43 15.66 0.55
CA ASN A 188 11.22 16.45 -0.41
C ASN A 188 11.05 17.98 -0.27
N GLY A 189 10.29 18.45 0.72
CA GLY A 189 9.95 19.87 0.87
C GLY A 189 11.16 20.79 0.99
N GLY A 190 12.27 20.31 1.55
CA GLY A 190 13.52 21.10 1.67
C GLY A 190 14.23 21.34 0.35
N ALA A 191 14.08 20.45 -0.62
CA ALA A 191 14.86 20.45 -1.87
C ALA A 191 14.01 20.50 -3.15
N ALA A 192 12.69 20.34 -3.08
CA ALA A 192 11.82 20.29 -4.26
C ALA A 192 11.82 21.61 -5.05
N ASP A 193 11.85 21.47 -6.37
CA ASP A 193 11.69 22.55 -7.34
C ASP A 193 10.23 22.79 -7.68
N VAL A 194 9.41 21.71 -7.71
CA VAL A 194 8.00 21.70 -8.09
C VAL A 194 7.16 21.08 -7.00
N PHE A 195 6.07 21.76 -6.63
CA PHE A 195 5.12 21.31 -5.61
C PHE A 195 3.74 21.16 -6.22
N ILE A 196 3.07 20.03 -5.92
CA ILE A 196 1.62 19.91 -6.13
C ILE A 196 0.95 20.45 -4.88
N VAL A 197 0.40 21.65 -4.95
CA VAL A 197 -0.15 22.37 -3.81
C VAL A 197 -1.67 22.39 -3.87
N PHE A 198 -2.32 22.05 -2.77
CA PHE A 198 -3.77 22.16 -2.63
C PHE A 198 -4.13 23.42 -1.85
N ALA A 199 -4.95 24.26 -2.45
CA ALA A 199 -5.39 25.53 -1.87
C ALA A 199 -6.87 25.81 -2.19
N LYS A 200 -7.49 26.71 -1.44
CA LYS A 200 -8.88 27.12 -1.65
C LYS A 200 -8.93 28.44 -2.43
N ILE A 201 -9.48 28.40 -3.64
CA ILE A 201 -9.81 29.61 -4.40
C ILE A 201 -10.99 30.28 -3.71
N ALA A 202 -10.86 31.60 -3.46
CA ALA A 202 -11.83 32.41 -2.72
C ALA A 202 -12.23 31.81 -1.34
N GLY A 203 -11.34 31.02 -0.73
CA GLY A 203 -11.58 30.38 0.58
C GLY A 203 -12.47 29.14 0.56
N GLU A 204 -13.03 28.75 -0.59
CA GLU A 204 -14.03 27.67 -0.70
C GLU A 204 -13.61 26.53 -1.65
N LYS A 205 -13.23 26.86 -2.89
CA LYS A 205 -13.03 25.88 -3.96
C LYS A 205 -11.68 25.18 -3.82
N PHE A 206 -11.66 24.02 -3.18
CA PHE A 206 -10.47 23.19 -3.00
C PHE A 206 -9.90 22.75 -4.35
N THR A 207 -8.72 23.27 -4.71
CA THR A 207 -8.12 23.19 -6.05
C THR A 207 -6.64 22.81 -5.93
N ALA A 208 -6.11 22.08 -6.92
CA ALA A 208 -4.69 21.76 -7.01
C ALA A 208 -3.95 22.71 -7.96
N PHE A 209 -2.69 22.99 -7.64
CA PHE A 209 -1.81 23.87 -8.40
C PHE A 209 -0.43 23.22 -8.58
N ILE A 210 0.20 23.46 -9.73
CA ILE A 210 1.62 23.19 -9.94
C ILE A 210 2.38 24.46 -9.57
N VAL A 211 3.10 24.45 -8.46
CA VAL A 211 3.83 25.60 -7.94
C VAL A 211 5.32 25.38 -8.05
N GLU A 212 6.02 26.23 -8.78
CA GLU A 212 7.48 26.18 -8.85
C GLU A 212 8.08 27.02 -7.71
N ARG A 213 9.15 26.52 -7.08
CA ARG A 213 9.93 27.32 -6.12
C ARG A 213 10.44 28.63 -6.75
N ALA A 214 10.74 28.58 -8.05
CA ALA A 214 11.21 29.71 -8.84
C ALA A 214 10.20 30.86 -8.99
N PHE A 215 8.90 30.66 -8.66
CA PHE A 215 7.92 31.76 -8.69
C PHE A 215 8.14 32.78 -7.57
N GLY A 216 9.06 32.53 -6.65
CA GLY A 216 9.33 33.37 -5.49
C GLY A 216 8.28 33.21 -4.38
N GLY A 217 8.63 33.57 -3.15
CA GLY A 217 7.73 33.46 -2.00
C GLY A 217 7.49 32.04 -1.49
N VAL A 218 8.16 31.03 -2.03
CA VAL A 218 8.14 29.64 -1.55
C VAL A 218 9.38 29.39 -0.70
N THR A 219 9.19 29.15 0.60
CA THR A 219 10.28 28.87 1.53
C THR A 219 10.03 27.56 2.28
N SER A 220 11.10 26.92 2.73
CA SER A 220 11.03 25.70 3.51
C SER A 220 11.50 25.95 4.94
N GLY A 221 10.83 25.34 5.90
CA GLY A 221 11.27 25.29 7.28
C GLY A 221 12.50 24.41 7.48
N LYS A 222 12.87 24.22 8.74
CA LYS A 222 13.92 23.28 9.12
C LYS A 222 13.45 21.83 8.85
N GLU A 223 14.40 20.94 8.64
CA GLU A 223 14.12 19.50 8.61
C GLU A 223 13.52 19.04 9.94
N GLU A 224 12.45 18.26 9.84
CA GLU A 224 11.72 17.76 11.01
C GLU A 224 12.53 16.71 11.78
N SER A 225 12.53 16.82 13.10
CA SER A 225 13.13 15.82 14.00
C SER A 225 12.18 14.63 14.17
N LYS A 226 12.30 13.65 13.27
CA LYS A 226 11.40 12.50 13.19
C LYS A 226 11.87 11.31 14.05
N MET A 227 10.92 10.45 14.44
CA MET A 227 11.20 9.18 15.11
C MET A 227 12.05 8.27 14.20
N GLY A 228 11.64 8.09 12.94
CA GLY A 228 12.27 7.26 11.93
C GLY A 228 12.33 7.95 10.57
N ILE A 229 12.77 7.23 9.54
CA ILE A 229 13.01 7.73 8.18
C ILE A 229 13.77 9.07 8.19
N LYS A 230 14.80 9.15 9.04
CA LYS A 230 15.49 10.42 9.33
C LYS A 230 16.18 11.00 8.12
N GLY A 231 16.66 10.17 7.20
CA GLY A 231 17.32 10.60 5.97
C GLY A 231 16.37 11.05 4.85
N SER A 232 15.06 10.96 5.03
CA SER A 232 14.07 11.54 4.09
C SER A 232 13.84 12.99 4.44
N SER A 233 14.08 13.92 3.52
CA SER A 233 13.76 15.35 3.72
C SER A 233 12.26 15.51 4.01
N THR A 234 11.95 16.20 5.09
CA THR A 234 10.57 16.45 5.51
C THR A 234 10.52 17.80 6.20
N THR A 235 9.83 18.78 5.61
CA THR A 235 9.80 20.16 6.13
C THR A 235 8.38 20.73 6.12
N ALA A 236 8.17 21.79 6.89
CA ALA A 236 7.11 22.75 6.58
C ALA A 236 7.47 23.50 5.30
N VAL A 237 6.47 23.91 4.52
CA VAL A 237 6.62 24.76 3.33
C VAL A 237 5.68 25.94 3.46
N PHE A 238 6.20 27.14 3.29
CA PHE A 238 5.47 28.38 3.40
C PHE A 238 5.30 29.03 2.03
N PHE A 239 4.14 29.59 1.80
CA PHE A 239 3.78 30.31 0.59
C PHE A 239 3.38 31.73 1.00
N GLU A 240 4.16 32.72 0.55
CA GLU A 240 3.97 34.14 0.87
C GLU A 240 3.83 34.94 -0.41
N ASN A 241 2.59 35.31 -0.76
CA ASN A 241 2.26 36.05 -1.98
C ASN A 241 2.82 35.43 -3.27
N VAL A 242 2.84 34.08 -3.34
CA VAL A 242 3.36 33.36 -4.51
C VAL A 242 2.45 33.60 -5.71
N LYS A 243 3.00 34.16 -6.78
CA LYS A 243 2.27 34.41 -8.04
C LYS A 243 2.28 33.14 -8.89
N VAL A 244 1.19 32.41 -8.86
CA VAL A 244 1.01 31.15 -9.63
C VAL A 244 0.23 31.47 -10.90
N PRO A 245 0.81 31.32 -12.11
CA PRO A 245 0.12 31.55 -13.37
C PRO A 245 -1.18 30.75 -13.48
N ILE A 246 -2.21 31.28 -14.14
CA ILE A 246 -3.50 30.58 -14.27
C ILE A 246 -3.38 29.25 -15.00
N GLU A 247 -2.43 29.11 -15.92
CA GLU A 247 -2.12 27.87 -16.63
C GLU A 247 -1.49 26.79 -15.73
N ASN A 248 -1.12 27.13 -14.50
CA ASN A 248 -0.60 26.19 -13.50
C ASN A 248 -1.69 25.62 -12.57
N VAL A 249 -2.97 25.95 -12.79
CA VAL A 249 -4.06 25.20 -12.17
C VAL A 249 -4.04 23.76 -12.68
N LEU A 250 -4.01 22.82 -11.77
CA LEU A 250 -3.98 21.39 -12.10
C LEU A 250 -5.39 20.79 -12.03
N GLY A 251 -5.87 20.28 -13.15
CA GLY A 251 -7.23 19.75 -13.29
C GLY A 251 -8.32 20.83 -13.18
N GLU A 252 -9.48 20.49 -12.66
CA GLU A 252 -10.65 21.37 -12.59
C GLU A 252 -10.68 22.15 -11.26
N ILE A 253 -11.04 23.44 -11.34
CA ILE A 253 -11.24 24.31 -10.16
C ILE A 253 -12.34 23.74 -9.26
N GLY A 254 -12.05 23.65 -7.95
CA GLY A 254 -12.96 23.11 -6.94
C GLY A 254 -12.98 21.58 -6.87
N ARG A 255 -12.23 20.86 -7.71
CA ARG A 255 -12.17 19.40 -7.74
C ARG A 255 -10.82 18.82 -7.32
N GLY A 256 -10.03 19.57 -6.59
CA GLY A 256 -8.72 19.11 -6.08
C GLY A 256 -8.79 17.85 -5.23
N HIS A 257 -9.92 17.60 -4.55
CA HIS A 257 -10.14 16.38 -3.78
C HIS A 257 -10.12 15.11 -4.65
N ILE A 258 -10.54 15.19 -5.92
CA ILE A 258 -10.47 14.07 -6.86
C ILE A 258 -9.01 13.72 -7.13
N ILE A 259 -8.17 14.74 -7.35
CA ILE A 259 -6.73 14.55 -7.55
C ILE A 259 -6.12 13.93 -6.29
N ALA A 260 -6.40 14.53 -5.12
CA ALA A 260 -5.84 14.07 -3.86
C ALA A 260 -6.15 12.58 -3.60
N PHE A 261 -7.42 12.18 -3.69
CA PHE A 261 -7.81 10.83 -3.32
C PHE A 261 -7.40 9.77 -4.34
N ASN A 262 -7.41 10.08 -5.64
CA ASN A 262 -6.95 9.12 -6.66
C ASN A 262 -5.45 8.87 -6.59
N ILE A 263 -4.65 9.90 -6.36
CA ILE A 263 -3.21 9.76 -6.18
C ILE A 263 -2.89 8.95 -4.92
N LEU A 264 -3.65 9.14 -3.83
CA LEU A 264 -3.51 8.34 -2.62
C LEU A 264 -3.80 6.85 -2.85
N ASN A 265 -4.71 6.46 -3.75
CA ASN A 265 -4.95 5.05 -4.05
C ASN A 265 -3.71 4.38 -4.67
N VAL A 266 -3.02 5.06 -5.60
CA VAL A 266 -1.73 4.59 -6.14
C VAL A 266 -0.66 4.52 -5.05
N GLY A 267 -0.60 5.54 -4.19
CA GLY A 267 0.30 5.58 -3.04
C GLY A 267 0.08 4.41 -2.08
N ARG A 268 -1.17 4.08 -1.76
CA ARG A 268 -1.55 2.95 -0.89
C ARG A 268 -1.11 1.61 -1.44
N LEU A 269 -1.33 1.36 -2.74
CA LEU A 269 -0.86 0.14 -3.40
C LEU A 269 0.67 0.01 -3.32
N LYS A 270 1.39 1.06 -3.70
CA LYS A 270 2.86 1.09 -3.62
C LYS A 270 3.35 0.90 -2.19
N LEU A 271 2.75 1.57 -1.22
CA LEU A 271 3.12 1.45 0.18
C LEU A 271 2.98 0.02 0.70
N GLY A 272 1.86 -0.65 0.37
CA GLY A 272 1.64 -2.04 0.77
C GLY A 272 2.74 -2.98 0.29
N ALA A 273 3.15 -2.85 -0.98
CA ALA A 273 4.25 -3.63 -1.54
C ALA A 273 5.62 -3.27 -0.92
N LEU A 274 5.90 -1.97 -0.74
CA LEU A 274 7.13 -1.49 -0.10
C LEU A 274 7.26 -2.01 1.35
N THR A 275 6.16 -2.10 2.08
CA THR A 275 6.18 -2.62 3.46
C THR A 275 6.46 -4.12 3.49
N ALA A 276 5.95 -4.90 2.54
CA ALA A 276 6.30 -6.32 2.39
C ALA A 276 7.81 -6.50 2.06
N ALA A 277 8.36 -5.66 1.18
CA ALA A 277 9.79 -5.65 0.87
C ALA A 277 10.65 -5.32 2.11
N GLY A 278 10.24 -4.32 2.90
CA GLY A 278 10.87 -3.98 4.18
C GLY A 278 10.85 -5.16 5.16
N ALA A 279 9.74 -5.87 5.27
CA ALA A 279 9.61 -7.06 6.11
C ALA A 279 10.52 -8.22 5.63
N LYS A 280 10.65 -8.42 4.30
CA LYS A 280 11.61 -9.40 3.71
C LYS A 280 13.06 -9.08 4.11
N ARG A 281 13.43 -7.78 4.08
CA ARG A 281 14.76 -7.35 4.51
C ARG A 281 15.01 -7.62 6.00
N ILE A 282 14.06 -7.28 6.86
CA ILE A 282 14.15 -7.55 8.31
C ILE A 282 14.28 -9.04 8.56
N LEU A 283 13.46 -9.87 7.88
CA LEU A 283 13.56 -11.33 7.99
C LEU A 283 14.96 -11.83 7.62
N ALA A 284 15.56 -11.34 6.53
CA ALA A 284 16.92 -11.73 6.13
C ALA A 284 17.97 -11.39 7.20
N ILE A 285 17.87 -10.20 7.82
CA ILE A 285 18.73 -9.79 8.94
C ILE A 285 18.54 -10.74 10.13
N CYS A 286 17.29 -11.07 10.48
CA CYS A 286 16.97 -11.97 11.59
C CYS A 286 17.46 -13.40 11.35
N LEU A 287 17.34 -13.91 10.12
CA LEU A 287 17.81 -15.26 9.76
C LEU A 287 19.33 -15.38 9.95
N LYS A 288 20.09 -14.40 9.47
CA LYS A 288 21.55 -14.36 9.66
C LYS A 288 21.91 -14.26 11.14
N TYR A 289 21.33 -13.31 11.86
CA TYR A 289 21.61 -13.12 13.28
C TYR A 289 21.28 -14.38 14.10
N ALA A 290 20.14 -15.02 13.84
CA ALA A 290 19.72 -16.20 14.58
C ALA A 290 20.66 -17.41 14.37
N LYS A 291 21.30 -17.53 13.21
CA LYS A 291 22.33 -18.56 12.95
C LYS A 291 23.66 -18.26 13.67
N ASP A 292 24.05 -17.00 13.69
CA ASP A 292 25.36 -16.60 14.23
C ASP A 292 25.33 -16.50 15.77
N ARG A 293 24.22 -16.06 16.34
CA ARG A 293 24.08 -15.87 17.79
C ARG A 293 23.86 -17.16 18.52
N LYS A 294 24.73 -17.43 19.51
CA LYS A 294 24.63 -18.62 20.39
C LYS A 294 24.14 -18.23 21.78
N ALA A 295 23.29 -19.07 22.35
CA ALA A 295 22.84 -19.04 23.74
C ALA A 295 22.57 -20.46 24.21
N PHE A 296 22.80 -20.75 25.48
CA PHE A 296 22.64 -22.11 26.06
C PHE A 296 23.37 -23.21 25.29
N GLY A 297 24.51 -22.88 24.68
CA GLY A 297 25.38 -23.82 23.97
C GLY A 297 25.03 -24.08 22.50
N THR A 298 23.94 -23.52 21.96
CA THR A 298 23.53 -23.71 20.57
C THR A 298 23.17 -22.39 19.88
N ALA A 299 22.98 -22.39 18.55
CA ALA A 299 22.48 -21.25 17.82
C ALA A 299 21.03 -20.93 18.26
N ILE A 300 20.66 -19.64 18.35
CA ILE A 300 19.28 -19.31 18.73
C ILE A 300 18.28 -19.74 17.65
N ALA A 301 18.72 -19.94 16.41
CA ALA A 301 17.94 -20.52 15.32
C ALA A 301 17.40 -21.94 15.61
N ASP A 302 18.03 -22.67 16.55
CA ASP A 302 17.61 -24.03 16.93
C ASP A 302 16.46 -24.04 17.93
N PHE A 303 16.14 -22.88 18.54
CA PHE A 303 15.03 -22.81 19.49
C PHE A 303 13.69 -22.64 18.76
N GLY A 304 12.71 -23.49 19.14
CA GLY A 304 11.37 -23.46 18.57
C GLY A 304 10.68 -22.09 18.67
N ALA A 305 10.93 -21.32 19.74
CA ALA A 305 10.39 -19.97 19.88
C ALA A 305 10.92 -18.99 18.82
N ILE A 306 12.20 -19.09 18.45
CA ILE A 306 12.80 -18.28 17.38
C ILE A 306 12.30 -18.75 16.01
N GLN A 307 12.25 -20.07 15.78
CA GLN A 307 11.70 -20.64 14.55
C GLN A 307 10.26 -20.20 14.31
N HIS A 308 9.45 -20.18 15.38
CA HIS A 308 8.07 -19.68 15.30
C HIS A 308 8.01 -18.23 14.80
N LYS A 309 8.82 -17.33 15.37
CA LYS A 309 8.87 -15.91 14.97
C LYS A 309 9.29 -15.73 13.52
N LEU A 310 10.35 -16.42 13.10
CA LEU A 310 10.84 -16.37 11.72
C LEU A 310 9.79 -16.87 10.72
N ALA A 311 9.10 -17.96 11.04
CA ALA A 311 8.03 -18.51 10.22
C ALA A 311 6.82 -17.57 10.14
N GLU A 312 6.38 -16.97 11.27
CA GLU A 312 5.27 -16.03 11.32
C GLU A 312 5.54 -14.77 10.47
N ILE A 313 6.74 -14.21 10.53
CA ILE A 313 7.12 -13.10 9.66
C ILE A 313 6.95 -13.51 8.19
N ALA A 314 7.45 -14.69 7.80
CA ALA A 314 7.35 -15.16 6.41
C ALA A 314 5.91 -15.45 5.96
N ILE A 315 5.08 -16.04 6.81
CA ILE A 315 3.66 -16.32 6.53
C ILE A 315 2.89 -15.01 6.27
N ARG A 316 3.13 -13.99 7.10
CA ARG A 316 2.50 -12.67 6.94
C ARG A 316 2.97 -11.94 5.68
N ILE A 317 4.25 -12.03 5.34
CA ILE A 317 4.80 -11.52 4.07
C ILE A 317 4.12 -12.23 2.89
N TYR A 318 3.93 -13.56 2.96
CA TYR A 318 3.28 -14.33 1.91
C TYR A 318 1.87 -13.84 1.62
N ALA A 319 1.10 -13.55 2.67
CA ALA A 319 -0.23 -12.98 2.53
C ALA A 319 -0.21 -11.58 1.91
N ALA A 320 0.67 -10.69 2.40
CA ALA A 320 0.80 -9.33 1.87
C ALA A 320 1.19 -9.31 0.38
N ASP A 321 2.19 -10.10 -0.01
CA ASP A 321 2.58 -10.25 -1.41
C ASP A 321 1.44 -10.79 -2.28
N SER A 322 0.74 -11.82 -1.80
CA SER A 322 -0.36 -12.45 -2.55
C SER A 322 -1.47 -11.45 -2.86
N MET A 323 -1.82 -10.60 -1.91
CA MET A 323 -2.81 -9.54 -2.12
C MET A 323 -2.30 -8.44 -3.05
N ALA A 324 -1.08 -7.93 -2.83
CA ALA A 324 -0.55 -6.79 -3.58
C ALA A 324 -0.44 -7.10 -5.08
N TRP A 325 0.12 -8.25 -5.43
CA TRP A 325 0.29 -8.65 -6.82
C TRP A 325 -1.04 -9.03 -7.49
N ARG A 326 -1.99 -9.60 -6.74
CA ARG A 326 -3.36 -9.80 -7.23
C ARG A 326 -4.00 -8.48 -7.66
N VAL A 327 -3.88 -7.43 -6.87
CA VAL A 327 -4.47 -6.12 -7.20
C VAL A 327 -3.75 -5.46 -8.38
N VAL A 328 -2.44 -5.61 -8.51
CA VAL A 328 -1.71 -5.20 -9.74
C VAL A 328 -2.34 -5.84 -10.97
N GLY A 329 -2.54 -7.16 -10.96
CA GLY A 329 -3.18 -7.87 -12.07
C GLY A 329 -4.62 -7.41 -12.33
N GLN A 330 -5.40 -7.15 -11.30
CA GLN A 330 -6.77 -6.64 -11.43
C GLN A 330 -6.82 -5.25 -12.07
N ILE A 331 -5.94 -4.32 -11.66
CA ILE A 331 -5.84 -3.00 -12.28
C ILE A 331 -5.42 -3.13 -13.75
N GLN A 332 -4.42 -3.95 -14.04
CA GLN A 332 -3.95 -4.16 -15.41
C GLN A 332 -5.00 -4.81 -16.31
N SER A 333 -5.79 -5.76 -15.79
CA SER A 333 -6.89 -6.37 -16.55
C SER A 333 -7.97 -5.37 -16.95
N ARG A 334 -8.19 -4.33 -16.12
CA ARG A 334 -9.12 -3.22 -16.44
C ARG A 334 -8.61 -2.33 -17.56
N LEU A 335 -7.30 -2.23 -17.71
CA LEU A 335 -6.69 -1.42 -18.76
C LEU A 335 -6.83 -2.10 -20.14
N GLY A 336 -6.77 -3.43 -20.22
CA GLY A 336 -6.86 -4.16 -21.52
C GLY A 336 -5.79 -3.67 -22.50
N ASP A 337 -6.21 -3.27 -23.71
CA ASP A 337 -5.36 -2.73 -24.79
C ASP A 337 -4.98 -1.25 -24.55
N PHE A 338 -4.70 -0.88 -23.31
CA PHE A 338 -4.37 0.49 -22.92
C PHE A 338 -3.11 0.97 -23.67
N SER A 339 -3.20 2.20 -24.18
CA SER A 339 -2.07 2.95 -24.72
C SER A 339 -2.17 4.42 -24.30
N TRP A 340 -1.05 5.01 -23.93
CA TRP A 340 -0.96 6.44 -23.65
C TRP A 340 -1.21 7.33 -24.89
N GLN A 341 -1.24 6.72 -26.09
CA GLN A 341 -1.61 7.39 -27.34
C GLN A 341 -3.13 7.58 -27.48
N HIS A 342 -3.93 6.81 -26.75
CA HIS A 342 -5.38 6.90 -26.84
C HIS A 342 -5.91 8.20 -26.18
N PRO A 343 -6.91 8.86 -26.79
CA PRO A 343 -7.61 9.97 -26.12
C PRO A 343 -8.18 9.51 -24.78
N GLY A 344 -7.95 10.31 -23.74
CA GLY A 344 -8.45 9.97 -22.39
C GLY A 344 -7.66 8.90 -21.63
N ALA A 345 -6.44 8.54 -22.08
CA ALA A 345 -5.59 7.54 -21.41
C ALA A 345 -5.42 7.80 -19.90
N SER A 346 -5.20 9.06 -19.51
CA SER A 346 -5.11 9.44 -18.09
C SER A 346 -6.37 9.06 -17.30
N GLN A 347 -7.55 9.34 -17.84
CA GLN A 347 -8.84 9.01 -17.20
C GLN A 347 -9.07 7.50 -17.14
N THR A 348 -8.64 6.76 -18.18
CA THR A 348 -8.72 5.29 -18.20
C THR A 348 -7.87 4.68 -17.09
N MET A 349 -6.62 5.16 -16.95
CA MET A 349 -5.72 4.71 -15.88
C MET A 349 -6.31 5.03 -14.49
N LEU A 350 -6.78 6.26 -14.28
CA LEU A 350 -7.39 6.67 -13.01
C LEU A 350 -8.59 5.81 -12.63
N LYS A 351 -9.51 5.55 -13.59
CA LYS A 351 -10.68 4.70 -13.35
C LYS A 351 -10.29 3.27 -13.02
N ALA A 352 -9.24 2.73 -13.64
CA ALA A 352 -8.76 1.39 -13.35
C ALA A 352 -8.22 1.29 -11.91
N VAL A 353 -7.50 2.30 -11.42
CA VAL A 353 -7.02 2.35 -10.04
C VAL A 353 -8.16 2.62 -9.05
N GLU A 354 -9.05 3.58 -9.35
CA GLU A 354 -10.20 3.94 -8.49
C GLU A 354 -11.15 2.76 -8.28
N GLU A 355 -11.30 1.89 -9.28
CA GLU A 355 -12.10 0.67 -9.17
C GLU A 355 -11.69 -0.18 -7.97
N PHE A 356 -10.40 -0.29 -7.69
CA PHE A 356 -9.83 -1.10 -6.62
C PHE A 356 -9.38 -0.28 -5.38
N ALA A 357 -10.04 0.84 -5.12
CA ALA A 357 -9.74 1.68 -3.94
C ALA A 357 -9.93 0.93 -2.60
N ILE A 358 -10.84 -0.05 -2.55
CA ILE A 358 -11.07 -0.93 -1.40
C ILE A 358 -9.81 -1.78 -1.18
N GLU A 359 -9.38 -2.51 -2.20
CA GLU A 359 -8.23 -3.40 -2.18
C GLU A 359 -6.91 -2.63 -1.93
N CYS A 360 -6.74 -1.44 -2.52
CA CYS A 360 -5.59 -0.58 -2.23
C CYS A 360 -5.54 -0.19 -0.75
N SER A 361 -6.69 0.09 -0.12
CA SER A 361 -6.78 0.38 1.31
C SER A 361 -6.48 -0.85 2.16
N ILE A 362 -6.98 -2.03 1.78
CA ILE A 362 -6.68 -3.32 2.42
C ILE A 362 -5.16 -3.56 2.43
N ILE A 363 -4.51 -3.45 1.27
CA ILE A 363 -3.07 -3.72 1.13
C ILE A 363 -2.26 -2.73 1.97
N LYS A 364 -2.64 -1.45 2.00
CA LYS A 364 -1.95 -0.43 2.81
C LYS A 364 -2.01 -0.75 4.29
N VAL A 365 -3.17 -1.09 4.81
CA VAL A 365 -3.35 -1.45 6.22
C VAL A 365 -2.57 -2.72 6.54
N TYR A 366 -2.84 -3.77 5.80
CA TYR A 366 -2.26 -5.10 6.05
C TYR A 366 -0.74 -5.09 5.93
N GLY A 367 -0.19 -4.53 4.84
CA GLY A 367 1.25 -4.46 4.62
C GLY A 367 1.98 -3.65 5.69
N SER A 368 1.40 -2.51 6.12
CA SER A 368 1.99 -1.69 7.19
C SER A 368 2.01 -2.42 8.55
N GLU A 369 1.00 -3.24 8.85
CA GLU A 369 0.93 -4.04 10.07
C GLU A 369 1.85 -5.28 9.99
N VAL A 370 2.05 -5.86 8.81
CA VAL A 370 3.06 -6.91 8.58
C VAL A 370 4.48 -6.37 8.81
N LEU A 371 4.79 -5.19 8.31
CA LEU A 371 6.09 -4.55 8.54
C LEU A 371 6.30 -4.24 10.03
N ASP A 372 5.28 -3.73 10.71
CA ASP A 372 5.33 -3.44 12.15
C ASP A 372 5.64 -4.72 12.95
N TYR A 373 4.92 -5.80 12.67
CA TYR A 373 5.14 -7.11 13.29
C TYR A 373 6.56 -7.62 13.04
N ALA A 374 7.04 -7.54 11.78
CA ALA A 374 8.39 -7.99 11.43
C ALA A 374 9.47 -7.15 12.13
N ALA A 375 9.25 -5.84 12.26
CA ALA A 375 10.19 -4.93 12.92
C ALA A 375 10.25 -5.17 14.43
N ASP A 376 9.10 -5.36 15.08
CA ASP A 376 9.01 -5.68 16.50
C ASP A 376 9.68 -7.00 16.83
N GLU A 377 9.35 -8.05 16.09
CA GLU A 377 9.98 -9.35 16.25
C GLU A 377 11.47 -9.35 15.86
N GLY A 378 11.87 -8.48 14.95
CA GLY A 378 13.27 -8.26 14.60
C GLY A 378 14.08 -7.78 15.81
N VAL A 379 13.58 -6.77 16.52
CA VAL A 379 14.18 -6.29 17.78
C VAL A 379 14.19 -7.41 18.82
N GLN A 380 13.07 -8.12 18.98
CA GLN A 380 12.92 -9.18 19.96
C GLN A 380 13.87 -10.36 19.72
N ILE A 381 14.09 -10.79 18.46
CA ILE A 381 15.03 -11.85 18.09
C ILE A 381 16.47 -11.44 18.42
N HIS A 382 16.81 -10.16 18.28
CA HIS A 382 18.16 -9.65 18.61
C HIS A 382 18.34 -9.44 20.12
N GLY A 383 17.26 -9.42 20.92
CA GLY A 383 17.32 -9.17 22.36
C GLY A 383 17.92 -7.79 22.67
N GLY A 384 18.76 -7.68 23.69
CA GLY A 384 19.39 -6.41 24.07
C GLY A 384 20.14 -5.71 22.93
N TYR A 385 20.73 -6.47 22.02
CA TYR A 385 21.39 -5.92 20.83
C TYR A 385 20.39 -5.27 19.87
N GLY A 386 19.17 -5.78 19.77
CA GLY A 386 18.13 -5.18 18.93
C GLY A 386 17.66 -3.81 19.40
N PHE A 387 17.92 -3.46 20.66
CA PHE A 387 17.61 -2.14 21.24
C PHE A 387 18.76 -1.13 21.06
N HIS A 388 19.91 -1.58 20.53
CA HIS A 388 21.08 -0.74 20.34
C HIS A 388 21.14 -0.19 18.92
N GLN A 389 21.48 1.09 18.75
CA GLN A 389 21.45 1.81 17.46
C GLN A 389 22.43 1.27 16.41
N ASP A 390 23.47 0.53 16.80
CA ASP A 390 24.41 -0.12 15.87
C ASP A 390 23.77 -1.28 15.08
N TYR A 391 22.58 -1.73 15.48
CA TYR A 391 21.87 -2.83 14.82
C TYR A 391 20.72 -2.32 13.96
N ALA A 392 20.70 -2.77 12.70
CA ALA A 392 19.76 -2.31 11.70
C ALA A 392 18.28 -2.51 12.08
N VAL A 393 17.95 -3.49 12.94
CA VAL A 393 16.56 -3.75 13.38
C VAL A 393 16.01 -2.65 14.27
N GLU A 394 16.84 -1.96 15.06
CA GLU A 394 16.45 -0.81 15.86
C GLU A 394 15.94 0.32 14.95
N ARG A 395 16.71 0.67 13.91
CA ARG A 395 16.33 1.66 12.92
C ARG A 395 15.06 1.23 12.17
N SER A 396 15.00 -0.04 11.76
CA SER A 396 13.83 -0.59 11.07
C SER A 396 12.55 -0.48 11.92
N TYR A 397 12.65 -0.67 13.24
CA TYR A 397 11.53 -0.49 14.18
C TYR A 397 11.02 0.94 14.17
N ARG A 398 11.89 1.94 14.30
CA ARG A 398 11.51 3.35 14.25
C ARG A 398 10.92 3.75 12.89
N ASP A 399 11.55 3.29 11.82
CA ASP A 399 11.16 3.60 10.44
C ASP A 399 9.80 2.97 10.07
N SER A 400 9.48 1.79 10.61
CA SER A 400 8.21 1.10 10.34
C SER A 400 7.00 1.90 10.82
N ARG A 401 7.15 2.68 11.91
CA ARG A 401 6.02 3.27 12.64
C ARG A 401 5.16 4.23 11.82
N ILE A 402 5.77 5.00 10.92
CA ILE A 402 5.06 5.99 10.11
C ILE A 402 4.08 5.37 9.12
N ASN A 403 4.33 4.13 8.68
CA ASN A 403 3.53 3.46 7.66
C ASN A 403 2.07 3.23 8.08
N ARG A 404 1.78 3.23 9.39
CA ARG A 404 0.41 3.16 9.90
C ARG A 404 -0.29 4.52 10.00
N ILE A 405 0.43 5.63 9.69
CA ILE A 405 -0.05 7.01 9.85
C ILE A 405 -0.28 7.68 8.51
N PHE A 406 0.74 7.74 7.64
CA PHE A 406 0.62 8.45 6.35
C PHE A 406 -0.18 7.65 5.30
N GLU A 407 -0.50 8.26 4.16
CA GLU A 407 -1.41 7.74 3.12
C GLU A 407 -2.83 7.44 3.66
N GLY A 408 -3.25 8.21 4.68
CA GLY A 408 -4.41 7.95 5.53
C GLY A 408 -4.08 6.94 6.63
N THR A 409 -4.43 7.26 7.88
CA THR A 409 -4.17 6.35 9.00
C THR A 409 -4.83 4.99 8.75
N ASN A 410 -4.37 3.95 9.44
CA ASN A 410 -4.95 2.61 9.29
C ASN A 410 -6.44 2.61 9.68
N GLU A 411 -6.84 3.43 10.65
CA GLU A 411 -8.24 3.63 11.05
C GLU A 411 -9.06 4.25 9.89
N ILE A 412 -8.55 5.32 9.27
CA ILE A 412 -9.23 5.97 8.13
C ILE A 412 -9.37 4.98 6.96
N ASN A 413 -8.35 4.18 6.67
CA ASN A 413 -8.44 3.18 5.62
C ASN A 413 -9.44 2.05 5.97
N ARG A 414 -9.52 1.62 7.24
CA ARG A 414 -10.56 0.67 7.69
C ARG A 414 -11.96 1.25 7.51
N LEU A 415 -12.20 2.48 7.92
CA LEU A 415 -13.49 3.15 7.70
C LEU A 415 -13.81 3.27 6.19
N LEU A 416 -12.80 3.52 5.36
CA LEU A 416 -12.96 3.60 3.92
C LEU A 416 -13.34 2.24 3.31
N ILE A 417 -12.74 1.12 3.74
CA ILE A 417 -13.04 -0.23 3.24
C ILE A 417 -14.54 -0.52 3.40
N THR A 418 -15.07 -0.49 4.63
CA THR A 418 -16.50 -0.75 4.88
C THR A 418 -17.40 0.31 4.23
N GLY A 419 -17.04 1.59 4.36
CA GLY A 419 -17.84 2.69 3.78
C GLY A 419 -17.96 2.60 2.25
N MET A 420 -16.89 2.22 1.54
CA MET A 420 -16.93 2.05 0.09
C MET A 420 -17.69 0.79 -0.33
N LEU A 421 -17.60 -0.31 0.40
CA LEU A 421 -18.43 -1.50 0.14
C LEU A 421 -19.91 -1.14 0.20
N VAL A 422 -20.35 -0.43 1.25
CA VAL A 422 -21.73 0.04 1.41
C VAL A 422 -22.12 0.99 0.28
N LYS A 423 -21.27 1.98 -0.02
CA LYS A 423 -21.51 2.95 -1.09
C LYS A 423 -21.67 2.31 -2.46
N ARG A 424 -20.82 1.34 -2.80
CA ARG A 424 -20.90 0.60 -4.09
C ARG A 424 -22.15 -0.27 -4.14
N ALA A 425 -22.51 -0.93 -3.03
CA ALA A 425 -23.71 -1.73 -2.91
C ALA A 425 -24.98 -0.87 -3.12
N THR A 426 -25.08 0.29 -2.46
CA THR A 426 -26.24 1.18 -2.57
C THR A 426 -26.36 1.84 -3.95
N ARG A 427 -25.27 1.98 -4.68
CA ARG A 427 -25.26 2.50 -6.06
C ARG A 427 -25.47 1.44 -7.14
N GLY A 428 -25.66 0.18 -6.76
CA GLY A 428 -25.79 -0.93 -7.70
C GLY A 428 -24.50 -1.29 -8.45
N GLN A 429 -23.34 -0.81 -7.99
CA GLN A 429 -22.04 -1.09 -8.59
C GLN A 429 -21.44 -2.43 -8.12
N LEU A 430 -21.98 -3.00 -7.04
CA LEU A 430 -21.59 -4.29 -6.46
C LEU A 430 -22.87 -4.97 -5.95
N ALA A 431 -23.10 -6.22 -6.36
CA ALA A 431 -24.30 -6.99 -6.00
C ALA A 431 -24.26 -7.52 -4.55
N LEU A 432 -23.76 -6.71 -3.62
CA LEU A 432 -23.54 -7.08 -2.22
C LEU A 432 -24.86 -7.23 -1.45
N LEU A 433 -25.82 -6.30 -1.65
CA LEU A 433 -27.14 -6.36 -0.98
C LEU A 433 -27.93 -7.61 -1.35
N PRO A 434 -28.04 -8.00 -2.64
CA PRO A 434 -28.64 -9.29 -3.01
C PRO A 434 -27.93 -10.49 -2.38
N ALA A 435 -26.59 -10.48 -2.29
CA ALA A 435 -25.81 -11.57 -1.68
C ALA A 435 -26.10 -11.68 -0.17
N ILE A 436 -26.22 -10.56 0.54
CA ILE A 436 -26.63 -10.53 1.96
C ILE A 436 -28.04 -11.10 2.14
N GLN A 437 -28.96 -10.75 1.25
CA GLN A 437 -30.37 -11.18 1.32
C GLN A 437 -30.59 -12.65 0.93
N ALA A 438 -29.67 -13.23 0.15
CA ALA A 438 -29.81 -14.61 -0.32
C ALA A 438 -29.73 -15.67 0.79
N GLU A 439 -29.37 -15.29 2.02
CA GLU A 439 -29.25 -16.14 3.23
C GLU A 439 -28.45 -17.45 3.04
N LYS A 440 -27.72 -17.59 1.93
CA LYS A 440 -26.81 -18.70 1.70
C LYS A 440 -25.56 -18.51 2.55
N LEU A 441 -25.65 -18.88 3.81
CA LEU A 441 -24.52 -18.85 4.73
C LEU A 441 -23.86 -20.23 4.83
N GLY A 442 -22.57 -20.27 4.52
CA GLY A 442 -21.73 -21.45 4.61
C GLY A 442 -21.58 -22.19 3.27
N SER A 443 -20.55 -22.99 3.23
CA SER A 443 -20.13 -23.77 2.07
C SER A 443 -20.33 -25.25 2.31
N THR A 444 -20.76 -25.98 1.28
CA THR A 444 -20.82 -27.44 1.21
C THR A 444 -19.58 -28.04 0.53
N GLU A 445 -18.56 -27.21 0.28
CA GLU A 445 -17.33 -27.60 -0.41
C GLU A 445 -16.60 -28.68 0.42
N THR A 446 -16.12 -29.70 -0.25
CA THR A 446 -15.38 -30.82 0.38
C THR A 446 -13.91 -30.47 0.62
N ASP A 447 -13.34 -29.57 -0.19
CA ASP A 447 -12.02 -29.03 0.01
C ASP A 447 -12.04 -28.06 1.20
N GLU A 448 -11.37 -28.44 2.29
CA GLU A 448 -11.39 -27.68 3.55
C GLU A 448 -10.89 -26.26 3.39
N GLU A 449 -9.79 -26.03 2.66
CA GLU A 449 -9.20 -24.71 2.49
C GLU A 449 -10.11 -23.78 1.70
N LEU A 450 -10.76 -24.30 0.65
CA LEU A 450 -11.75 -23.54 -0.12
C LEU A 450 -13.00 -23.25 0.73
N ARG A 451 -13.47 -24.24 1.50
CA ARG A 451 -14.58 -24.08 2.44
C ARG A 451 -14.31 -22.99 3.47
N LEU A 452 -13.08 -22.91 4.02
CA LEU A 452 -12.68 -21.84 4.95
C LEU A 452 -12.80 -20.47 4.31
N VAL A 453 -12.31 -20.29 3.09
CA VAL A 453 -12.41 -19.02 2.37
C VAL A 453 -13.87 -18.64 2.11
N GLN A 454 -14.71 -19.57 1.65
CA GLN A 454 -16.14 -19.33 1.41
C GLN A 454 -16.90 -19.02 2.70
N ASN A 455 -16.54 -19.67 3.79
CA ASN A 455 -17.10 -19.39 5.12
C ASN A 455 -16.68 -18.00 5.61
N ALA A 456 -15.43 -17.58 5.38
CA ALA A 456 -14.98 -16.23 5.69
C ALA A 456 -15.78 -15.15 4.93
N LYS A 457 -16.04 -15.36 3.63
CA LYS A 457 -16.96 -14.52 2.84
C LYS A 457 -18.36 -14.47 3.46
N SER A 458 -18.90 -15.62 3.87
CA SER A 458 -20.22 -15.71 4.53
C SER A 458 -20.25 -14.93 5.85
N ILE A 459 -19.18 -14.98 6.66
CA ILE A 459 -19.06 -14.21 7.90
C ILE A 459 -19.02 -12.71 7.62
N ALA A 460 -18.28 -12.28 6.58
CA ALA A 460 -18.25 -10.88 6.15
C ALA A 460 -19.65 -10.38 5.74
N LEU A 461 -20.39 -11.16 4.95
CA LEU A 461 -21.75 -10.82 4.53
C LEU A 461 -22.72 -10.78 5.73
N LEU A 462 -22.66 -11.76 6.64
CA LEU A 462 -23.48 -11.81 7.86
C LEU A 462 -23.26 -10.57 8.71
N THR A 463 -22.00 -10.25 9.03
CA THR A 463 -21.67 -9.12 9.91
C THR A 463 -22.04 -7.78 9.30
N LEU A 464 -21.77 -7.59 8.01
CA LEU A 464 -22.15 -6.38 7.28
C LEU A 464 -23.68 -6.24 7.19
N GLY A 465 -24.39 -7.35 6.91
CA GLY A 465 -25.85 -7.39 6.83
C GLY A 465 -26.51 -6.98 8.16
N LEU A 466 -26.05 -7.52 9.27
CA LEU A 466 -26.55 -7.18 10.61
C LEU A 466 -26.29 -5.71 10.97
N ALA A 467 -25.09 -5.20 10.63
CA ALA A 467 -24.76 -3.80 10.87
C ALA A 467 -25.63 -2.86 10.04
N LEU A 468 -25.86 -3.16 8.75
CA LEU A 468 -26.73 -2.38 7.87
C LEU A 468 -28.20 -2.42 8.36
N GLN A 469 -28.69 -3.59 8.79
CA GLN A 469 -30.04 -3.74 9.32
C GLN A 469 -30.25 -2.89 10.58
N LYS A 470 -29.26 -2.89 11.51
CA LYS A 470 -29.40 -2.19 12.78
C LYS A 470 -29.21 -0.68 12.64
N TYR A 471 -28.15 -0.26 11.96
CA TYR A 471 -27.72 1.15 11.97
C TYR A 471 -28.12 1.93 10.72
N GLN A 472 -28.41 1.27 9.62
CA GLN A 472 -28.79 1.92 8.35
C GLN A 472 -27.79 3.06 7.99
N ALA A 473 -28.27 4.28 7.73
CA ALA A 473 -27.43 5.44 7.44
C ALA A 473 -26.52 5.85 8.62
N ALA A 474 -26.88 5.52 9.86
CA ALA A 474 -26.06 5.83 11.04
C ALA A 474 -24.85 4.90 11.20
N LEU A 475 -24.66 3.90 10.31
CA LEU A 475 -23.50 3.00 10.35
C LEU A 475 -22.19 3.77 10.25
N GLU A 476 -22.14 4.86 9.48
CA GLU A 476 -20.95 5.70 9.36
C GLU A 476 -20.44 6.28 10.69
N ASN A 477 -21.32 6.39 11.70
CA ASN A 477 -21.00 6.86 13.04
C ASN A 477 -20.60 5.72 14.00
N GLN A 478 -20.62 4.45 13.55
CA GLN A 478 -20.29 3.28 14.35
C GLN A 478 -18.89 2.76 13.94
N GLN A 479 -17.87 3.58 14.24
CA GLN A 479 -16.52 3.37 13.71
C GLN A 479 -15.93 2.03 14.14
N GLU A 480 -16.13 1.60 15.39
CA GLU A 480 -15.63 0.33 15.93
C GLU A 480 -16.28 -0.88 15.22
N VAL A 481 -17.57 -0.78 14.89
CA VAL A 481 -18.27 -1.81 14.12
C VAL A 481 -17.72 -1.86 12.69
N MET A 482 -17.57 -0.71 12.03
CA MET A 482 -16.99 -0.62 10.68
C MET A 482 -15.57 -1.16 10.64
N MET A 483 -14.73 -0.87 11.66
CA MET A 483 -13.35 -1.36 11.73
C MET A 483 -13.31 -2.89 11.88
N ASN A 484 -14.12 -3.49 12.75
CA ASN A 484 -14.20 -4.95 12.88
C ASN A 484 -14.68 -5.62 11.57
N ILE A 485 -15.66 -5.03 10.87
CA ILE A 485 -16.09 -5.52 9.54
C ILE A 485 -14.93 -5.41 8.54
N SER A 486 -14.18 -4.32 8.54
CA SER A 486 -13.02 -4.15 7.68
C SER A 486 -11.92 -5.17 7.96
N ASP A 487 -11.67 -5.52 9.23
CA ASP A 487 -10.73 -6.58 9.59
C ASP A 487 -11.17 -7.94 9.05
N ILE A 488 -12.47 -8.27 9.15
CA ILE A 488 -13.03 -9.50 8.55
C ILE A 488 -12.84 -9.49 7.02
N VAL A 489 -13.12 -8.37 6.36
CA VAL A 489 -12.99 -8.21 4.90
C VAL A 489 -11.53 -8.34 4.46
N MET A 490 -10.60 -7.72 5.19
CA MET A 490 -9.15 -7.79 4.91
C MET A 490 -8.62 -9.22 5.05
N GLU A 491 -8.95 -9.91 6.15
CA GLU A 491 -8.54 -11.30 6.35
C GLU A 491 -9.16 -12.23 5.29
N THR A 492 -10.40 -11.99 4.88
CA THR A 492 -11.08 -12.76 3.81
C THR A 492 -10.33 -12.59 2.48
N PHE A 493 -9.97 -11.35 2.11
CA PHE A 493 -9.19 -11.08 0.89
C PHE A 493 -7.81 -11.72 0.94
N ALA A 494 -7.15 -11.69 2.11
CA ALA A 494 -5.86 -12.33 2.32
C ALA A 494 -5.95 -13.85 2.21
N MET A 495 -6.96 -14.48 2.83
CA MET A 495 -7.21 -15.93 2.75
C MET A 495 -7.41 -16.39 1.31
N GLU A 496 -8.28 -15.72 0.56
CA GLU A 496 -8.50 -16.07 -0.84
C GLU A 496 -7.24 -15.85 -1.69
N SER A 497 -6.55 -14.74 -1.51
CA SER A 497 -5.35 -14.42 -2.30
C SER A 497 -4.21 -15.42 -2.05
N THR A 498 -3.99 -15.84 -0.79
CA THR A 498 -2.97 -16.85 -0.46
C THR A 498 -3.34 -18.23 -0.99
N LEU A 499 -4.60 -18.64 -0.85
CA LEU A 499 -5.08 -19.92 -1.36
C LEU A 499 -4.92 -20.03 -2.88
N LEU A 500 -5.39 -19.02 -3.61
CA LEU A 500 -5.32 -18.98 -5.07
C LEU A 500 -3.86 -18.98 -5.56
N ARG A 501 -2.98 -18.18 -4.96
CA ARG A 501 -1.55 -18.16 -5.28
C ARG A 501 -0.90 -19.52 -4.98
N THR A 502 -1.18 -20.12 -3.83
CA THR A 502 -0.64 -21.43 -3.47
C THR A 502 -1.04 -22.49 -4.47
N ARG A 503 -2.32 -22.57 -4.84
CA ARG A 503 -2.82 -23.52 -5.85
C ARG A 503 -2.20 -23.30 -7.22
N LYS A 504 -2.04 -22.05 -7.63
CA LYS A 504 -1.35 -21.70 -8.87
C LYS A 504 0.11 -22.14 -8.86
N ALA A 505 0.84 -21.90 -7.76
CA ALA A 505 2.22 -22.32 -7.60
C ALA A 505 2.37 -23.86 -7.56
N VAL A 506 1.45 -24.57 -6.92
CA VAL A 506 1.40 -26.05 -6.92
C VAL A 506 1.23 -26.58 -8.34
N ALA A 507 0.24 -26.06 -9.09
CA ALA A 507 -0.01 -26.46 -10.46
C ALA A 507 1.19 -26.22 -11.39
N ALA A 508 1.99 -25.18 -11.11
CA ALA A 508 3.21 -24.86 -11.85
C ALA A 508 4.46 -25.61 -11.34
N GLY A 509 4.35 -26.46 -10.32
CA GLY A 509 5.49 -27.16 -9.71
C GLY A 509 6.47 -26.24 -8.96
N LYS A 510 6.02 -25.03 -8.56
CA LYS A 510 6.84 -23.99 -7.92
C LYS A 510 6.55 -23.81 -6.42
N ALA A 511 5.66 -24.61 -5.82
CA ALA A 511 5.28 -24.49 -4.41
C ALA A 511 6.27 -25.24 -3.51
N SER A 512 7.29 -24.55 -2.99
CA SER A 512 8.25 -25.16 -2.06
C SER A 512 7.67 -25.30 -0.65
N ILE A 513 7.35 -24.16 0.01
CA ILE A 513 6.76 -24.08 1.35
C ILE A 513 5.45 -23.29 1.37
N ALA A 514 4.93 -22.92 0.19
CA ALA A 514 3.70 -22.16 0.07
C ALA A 514 2.48 -22.91 0.66
N VAL A 515 2.44 -24.24 0.52
CA VAL A 515 1.36 -25.09 1.06
C VAL A 515 1.34 -25.02 2.59
N GLU A 516 2.51 -25.14 3.23
CA GLU A 516 2.64 -25.05 4.68
C GLU A 516 2.28 -23.64 5.20
N MET A 517 2.74 -22.59 4.50
CA MET A 517 2.40 -21.20 4.85
C MET A 517 0.89 -20.96 4.75
N ASN A 518 0.26 -21.41 3.66
CA ASN A 518 -1.18 -21.28 3.45
C ASN A 518 -1.99 -22.03 4.49
N ALA A 519 -1.63 -23.29 4.79
CA ALA A 519 -2.36 -24.12 5.75
C ALA A 519 -2.38 -23.50 7.16
N VAL A 520 -1.27 -22.92 7.60
CA VAL A 520 -1.20 -22.19 8.87
C VAL A 520 -1.98 -20.89 8.78
N PHE A 521 -1.75 -20.09 7.72
CA PHE A 521 -2.35 -18.78 7.58
C PHE A 521 -3.88 -18.79 7.58
N LEU A 522 -4.52 -19.72 6.84
CA LEU A 522 -5.98 -19.79 6.74
C LEU A 522 -6.63 -20.01 8.10
N ARG A 523 -6.03 -20.83 8.96
CA ARG A 523 -6.58 -21.14 10.30
C ARG A 523 -6.39 -19.96 11.26
N ASP A 524 -5.22 -19.37 11.26
CA ASP A 524 -4.94 -18.18 12.07
C ASP A 524 -5.83 -16.99 11.65
N ALA A 525 -6.05 -16.82 10.34
CA ALA A 525 -6.94 -15.79 9.81
C ALA A 525 -8.40 -16.03 10.21
N MET A 526 -8.89 -17.27 10.14
CA MET A 526 -10.26 -17.60 10.57
C MET A 526 -10.45 -17.31 12.05
N ALA A 527 -9.48 -17.60 12.91
CA ALA A 527 -9.55 -17.25 14.33
C ALA A 527 -9.67 -15.73 14.57
N ARG A 528 -8.94 -14.91 13.79
CA ARG A 528 -9.05 -13.43 13.85
C ARG A 528 -10.41 -12.95 13.32
N ILE A 529 -10.90 -13.54 12.24
CA ILE A 529 -12.25 -13.28 11.70
C ILE A 529 -13.32 -13.57 12.74
N GLU A 530 -13.25 -14.73 13.41
CA GLU A 530 -14.22 -15.11 14.45
C GLU A 530 -14.24 -14.09 15.61
N LEU A 531 -13.08 -13.64 16.07
CA LEU A 531 -12.99 -12.63 17.13
C LEU A 531 -13.66 -11.32 16.71
N SER A 532 -13.33 -10.79 15.54
CA SER A 532 -13.94 -9.57 15.03
C SER A 532 -15.44 -9.71 14.79
N ALA A 533 -15.89 -10.87 14.27
CA ALA A 533 -17.30 -11.15 14.08
C ALA A 533 -18.09 -11.17 15.39
N ARG A 534 -17.54 -11.76 16.46
CA ARG A 534 -18.17 -11.74 17.80
C ARG A 534 -18.40 -10.31 18.30
N ASN A 535 -17.46 -9.40 18.09
CA ASN A 535 -17.60 -8.00 18.44
C ASN A 535 -18.77 -7.35 17.68
N VAL A 536 -18.85 -7.59 16.37
CA VAL A 536 -19.97 -7.06 15.55
C VAL A 536 -21.32 -7.66 15.98
N LEU A 537 -21.38 -8.98 16.23
CA LEU A 537 -22.61 -9.66 16.68
C LEU A 537 -23.09 -9.08 18.00
N GLY A 538 -22.20 -8.92 18.98
CA GLY A 538 -22.53 -8.32 20.29
C GLY A 538 -23.01 -6.88 20.16
N ALA A 539 -22.42 -6.09 19.23
CA ALA A 539 -22.87 -4.74 18.95
C ALA A 539 -24.23 -4.69 18.21
N CYS A 540 -24.50 -5.65 17.33
CA CYS A 540 -25.66 -5.62 16.43
C CYS A 540 -26.88 -6.40 16.90
N SER A 541 -26.75 -7.36 17.81
CA SER A 541 -27.83 -8.28 18.22
C SER A 541 -27.96 -8.38 19.73
N GLN A 542 -29.12 -8.81 20.24
CA GLN A 542 -29.38 -9.04 21.67
C GLN A 542 -30.30 -10.27 21.84
N GLY A 543 -30.32 -10.87 23.05
CA GLY A 543 -31.20 -11.97 23.43
C GLY A 543 -31.10 -13.16 22.48
N ASP A 544 -32.24 -13.73 22.11
CA ASP A 544 -32.33 -14.93 21.25
C ASP A 544 -31.72 -14.68 19.86
N ALA A 545 -31.83 -13.46 19.33
CA ALA A 545 -31.22 -13.12 18.05
C ALA A 545 -29.69 -13.16 18.11
N LEU A 546 -29.09 -12.70 19.21
CA LEU A 546 -27.65 -12.83 19.42
C LEU A 546 -27.23 -14.30 19.48
N GLN A 547 -27.95 -15.11 20.26
CA GLN A 547 -27.64 -16.53 20.38
C GLN A 547 -27.71 -17.25 19.02
N LYS A 548 -28.75 -17.00 18.24
CA LYS A 548 -28.90 -17.54 16.88
C LYS A 548 -27.74 -17.16 15.98
N ASN A 549 -27.34 -15.89 15.99
CA ASN A 549 -26.23 -15.40 15.16
C ASN A 549 -24.87 -15.98 15.61
N VAL A 550 -24.66 -16.14 16.92
CA VAL A 550 -23.47 -16.82 17.46
C VAL A 550 -23.42 -18.28 17.04
N ASP A 551 -24.55 -19.00 17.01
CA ASP A 551 -24.60 -20.39 16.55
C ASP A 551 -24.33 -20.50 15.04
N VAL A 552 -24.76 -19.53 14.24
CA VAL A 552 -24.36 -19.43 12.82
C VAL A 552 -22.86 -19.20 12.70
N LEU A 553 -22.30 -18.23 13.43
CA LEU A 553 -20.85 -17.95 13.41
C LEU A 553 -20.03 -19.19 13.79
N ARG A 554 -20.41 -19.90 14.85
CA ARG A 554 -19.73 -21.13 15.29
C ARG A 554 -19.66 -22.19 14.18
N ARG A 555 -20.73 -22.34 13.40
CA ARG A 555 -20.75 -23.29 12.27
C ARG A 555 -19.86 -22.87 11.13
N LEU A 556 -19.79 -21.56 10.86
CA LEU A 556 -18.97 -21.03 9.77
C LEU A 556 -17.48 -21.01 10.12
N ALA A 557 -17.13 -20.77 11.37
CA ALA A 557 -15.75 -20.65 11.83
C ALA A 557 -15.08 -21.99 12.18
N VAL A 558 -15.79 -23.12 11.99
CA VAL A 558 -15.22 -24.46 12.27
C VAL A 558 -14.17 -24.84 11.24
N TYR A 559 -13.04 -25.32 11.72
CA TYR A 559 -11.97 -25.92 10.92
C TYR A 559 -11.23 -27.00 11.71
N ASP A 560 -10.62 -27.95 10.98
CA ASP A 560 -9.76 -28.95 11.58
C ASP A 560 -8.39 -28.34 11.90
N PRO A 561 -7.85 -28.53 13.11
CA PRO A 561 -6.53 -28.05 13.47
C PRO A 561 -5.45 -28.76 12.64
N VAL A 562 -4.40 -28.02 12.28
CA VAL A 562 -3.17 -28.59 11.71
C VAL A 562 -2.06 -28.56 12.76
N ASP A 563 -1.03 -29.40 12.59
CA ASP A 563 0.17 -29.31 13.41
C ASP A 563 0.98 -28.07 13.01
N ALA A 564 0.48 -26.91 13.41
CA ALA A 564 1.08 -25.62 13.12
C ALA A 564 2.50 -25.46 13.72
N VAL A 565 2.86 -26.23 14.75
CA VAL A 565 4.20 -26.23 15.32
C VAL A 565 5.19 -26.86 14.34
N THR A 566 4.90 -28.05 13.85
CA THR A 566 5.74 -28.73 12.85
C THR A 566 5.81 -27.96 11.54
N LEU A 567 4.69 -27.41 11.07
CA LEU A 567 4.64 -26.62 9.83
C LEU A 567 5.51 -25.36 9.95
N ARG A 568 5.42 -24.59 11.05
CA ARG A 568 6.26 -23.41 11.26
C ARG A 568 7.75 -23.75 11.36
N ARG A 569 8.11 -24.86 12.01
CA ARG A 569 9.51 -25.35 12.05
C ARG A 569 10.02 -25.70 10.64
N LYS A 570 9.20 -26.34 9.81
CA LYS A 570 9.54 -26.66 8.42
C LYS A 570 9.78 -25.40 7.60
N ILE A 571 8.91 -24.40 7.74
CA ILE A 571 9.08 -23.08 7.12
C ILE A 571 10.38 -22.42 7.58
N ALA A 572 10.62 -22.34 8.90
CA ALA A 572 11.82 -21.73 9.45
C ALA A 572 13.10 -22.44 8.97
N THR A 573 13.12 -23.76 8.94
CA THR A 573 14.26 -24.55 8.43
C THR A 573 14.60 -24.19 6.98
N ARG A 574 13.57 -24.05 6.13
CA ARG A 574 13.76 -23.66 4.73
C ARG A 574 14.32 -22.25 4.60
N LEU A 575 13.80 -21.30 5.37
CA LEU A 575 14.27 -19.92 5.40
C LEU A 575 15.73 -19.84 5.90
N LEU A 576 16.07 -20.52 6.99
CA LEU A 576 17.41 -20.58 7.55
C LEU A 576 18.44 -21.19 6.58
N THR A 577 18.04 -22.19 5.79
CA THR A 577 18.87 -22.78 4.75
C THR A 577 19.15 -21.81 3.61
N ARG A 578 18.23 -20.93 3.27
CA ARG A 578 18.34 -19.98 2.16
C ARG A 578 18.79 -18.58 2.58
N GLU A 579 18.79 -18.30 3.88
CA GLU A 579 19.11 -16.99 4.49
C GLU A 579 18.33 -15.81 3.92
N ARG A 580 17.17 -16.10 3.35
CA ARG A 580 16.26 -15.11 2.75
C ARG A 580 14.84 -15.63 2.68
N TYR A 581 13.92 -14.71 2.47
CA TYR A 581 12.54 -15.07 2.13
C TYR A 581 12.51 -15.89 0.82
N VAL A 582 11.87 -17.03 0.87
CA VAL A 582 11.60 -17.93 -0.27
C VAL A 582 10.23 -18.58 -0.09
N ILE A 583 9.62 -19.02 -1.18
CA ILE A 583 8.34 -19.75 -1.19
C ILE A 583 8.51 -21.11 -1.86
#